data_7fca382f162749ca927aaa9f7fc8733b
#
_entry.id   7fca382f162749ca927aaa9f7fc8733b
#
_cell.length_a   1.000
_cell.length_b   1.000
_cell.length_c   1.000
_cell.angle_alpha   90.00
_cell.angle_beta   90.00
_cell.angle_gamma   90.00
#
_symmetry.space_group_name_H-M   'P 1'
#
loop_
_entity.id
_entity.type
_entity.pdbx_description
1 polymer ?
#
loop_
_entity_poly.entity_id
_entity_poly.type
_entity_poly.pdbx_seq_one_letter_code
_entity_poly.pdbx_strand_id
1 'polypeptide(L)'
;MQNTIGEAVVRKSVRVAVPIDHAFRVFVEQMETWWPATHHIGKTPFEAIFVEPRVGGRWYERDVEGKLCDWGKVLAWDPPHRVTFSWHVGPGHDSPDWVCDPDPAKASEVEIRFTAEGPRATLVELEHSKLERHGEGYQQLREIFDGPGAWSGILALYAKAAEAGAA
;
A
#
# COMPACT_ATOMS: atom_id res chain seq x y z
N MET A 1 -26.49 -4.69 -13.65
CA MET A 1 -26.05 -4.58 -13.31
C MET A 1 -25.25 -4.19 -12.61
N GLN A 2 -24.93 -4.39 -12.22
CA GLN A 2 -24.27 -4.10 -11.72
C GLN A 2 -23.60 -3.58 -11.20
N ASN A 3 -23.30 -3.43 -11.00
CA ASN A 3 -22.52 -2.91 -10.24
C ASN A 3 -21.38 -2.08 -10.43
N THR A 4 -21.34 -0.90 -10.68
CA THR A 4 -20.25 0.02 -10.81
C THR A 4 -19.48 0.23 -9.51
N ILE A 5 -20.10 0.02 -8.39
CA ILE A 5 -19.45 0.16 -7.08
C ILE A 5 -18.25 -0.76 -6.97
N GLY A 6 -18.34 -1.97 -7.51
CA GLY A 6 -17.23 -2.90 -7.52
C GLY A 6 -16.06 -2.44 -8.37
N GLU A 7 -16.31 -1.52 -9.32
CA GLU A 7 -15.28 -1.04 -10.22
C GLU A 7 -14.34 0.00 -9.60
N ALA A 8 -14.74 0.57 -8.46
CA ALA A 8 -13.90 1.53 -7.74
C ALA A 8 -13.02 0.85 -6.69
N VAL A 9 -12.86 -0.46 -6.77
CA VAL A 9 -12.15 -1.26 -5.79
C VAL A 9 -11.21 -2.23 -6.49
N VAL A 10 -10.02 -2.39 -5.92
CA VAL A 10 -9.05 -3.42 -6.34
C VAL A 10 -8.81 -4.34 -5.15
N ARG A 11 -8.94 -5.64 -5.36
CA ARG A 11 -8.70 -6.65 -4.31
C ARG A 11 -7.64 -7.61 -4.76
N LYS A 12 -6.65 -7.81 -3.90
CA LYS A 12 -5.55 -8.75 -4.14
C LYS A 12 -5.26 -9.49 -2.84
N SER A 13 -4.66 -10.66 -2.94
CA SER A 13 -4.28 -11.41 -1.75
C SER A 13 -3.04 -12.24 -2.02
N VAL A 14 -2.37 -12.62 -0.94
CA VAL A 14 -1.20 -13.49 -0.99
C VAL A 14 -1.15 -14.28 0.31
N ARG A 15 -0.65 -15.52 0.21
CA ARG A 15 -0.39 -16.33 1.40
C ARG A 15 1.11 -16.34 1.66
N VAL A 16 1.46 -16.18 2.92
CA VAL A 16 2.87 -16.20 3.34
C VAL A 16 3.06 -17.27 4.39
N ALA A 17 4.17 -18.00 4.27
CA ALA A 17 4.47 -19.13 5.17
C ALA A 17 5.19 -18.64 6.43
N VAL A 18 4.56 -17.70 7.15
CA VAL A 18 5.10 -17.12 8.39
C VAL A 18 3.96 -16.86 9.36
N PRO A 19 4.25 -16.75 10.67
CA PRO A 19 3.24 -16.39 11.67
C PRO A 19 2.65 -14.99 11.42
N ILE A 20 1.42 -14.78 11.88
CA ILE A 20 0.68 -13.56 11.61
C ILE A 20 1.38 -12.29 12.13
N ASP A 21 1.96 -12.34 13.31
CA ASP A 21 2.66 -11.17 13.86
C ASP A 21 3.91 -10.83 13.06
N HIS A 22 4.62 -11.82 12.54
CA HIS A 22 5.77 -11.59 11.67
C HIS A 22 5.31 -11.01 10.33
N ALA A 23 4.22 -11.56 9.76
CA ALA A 23 3.65 -11.07 8.50
C ALA A 23 3.28 -9.59 8.62
N PHE A 24 2.64 -9.21 9.72
CA PHE A 24 2.24 -7.83 9.98
C PHE A 24 3.45 -6.92 10.11
N ARG A 25 4.44 -7.32 10.90
CA ARG A 25 5.64 -6.49 11.13
C ARG A 25 6.44 -6.25 9.85
N VAL A 26 6.63 -7.27 9.03
CA VAL A 26 7.36 -7.10 7.78
C VAL A 26 6.64 -6.10 6.89
N PHE A 27 5.30 -6.15 6.87
CA PHE A 27 4.53 -5.21 6.05
C PHE A 27 4.74 -3.78 6.52
N VAL A 28 4.55 -3.50 7.79
CA VAL A 28 4.51 -2.11 8.29
C VAL A 28 5.87 -1.57 8.72
N GLU A 29 6.81 -2.42 9.13
CA GLU A 29 8.09 -1.95 9.66
C GLU A 29 9.25 -2.09 8.68
N GLN A 30 9.09 -2.91 7.65
CA GLN A 30 10.19 -3.21 6.73
C GLN A 30 9.81 -2.94 5.28
N MET A 31 8.90 -2.01 5.06
CA MET A 31 8.37 -1.74 3.73
C MET A 31 9.46 -1.36 2.71
N GLU A 32 10.49 -0.63 3.13
CA GLU A 32 11.57 -0.25 2.23
C GLU A 32 12.36 -1.47 1.73
N THR A 33 12.27 -2.62 2.40
CA THR A 33 13.01 -3.81 1.96
C THR A 33 12.35 -4.53 0.80
N TRP A 34 11.05 -4.32 0.58
CA TRP A 34 10.32 -5.05 -0.46
C TRP A 34 9.51 -4.15 -1.39
N TRP A 35 9.32 -2.88 -1.08
CA TRP A 35 8.60 -1.97 -1.98
C TRP A 35 9.43 -1.78 -3.25
N PRO A 36 8.82 -1.86 -4.46
CA PRO A 36 9.59 -1.72 -5.69
C PRO A 36 10.34 -0.40 -5.75
N ALA A 37 11.63 -0.47 -6.04
CA ALA A 37 12.48 0.73 -6.08
C ALA A 37 12.04 1.74 -7.15
N THR A 38 11.31 1.27 -8.17
CA THR A 38 10.80 2.13 -9.23
C THR A 38 9.51 2.87 -8.84
N HIS A 39 8.90 2.50 -7.70
CA HIS A 39 7.62 3.06 -7.25
C HIS A 39 7.84 4.09 -6.15
N HIS A 40 8.52 5.17 -6.50
CA HIS A 40 8.75 6.29 -5.56
C HIS A 40 8.16 7.56 -6.17
N ILE A 41 7.84 8.53 -5.30
CA ILE A 41 7.23 9.79 -5.72
C ILE A 41 8.28 10.88 -5.91
N GLY A 42 9.32 10.88 -5.11
CA GLY A 42 10.42 11.83 -5.25
C GLY A 42 11.16 11.65 -6.58
N LYS A 43 11.86 12.69 -7.01
CA LYS A 43 12.64 12.64 -8.24
C LYS A 43 13.85 11.74 -8.15
N THR A 44 14.31 11.46 -6.92
CA THR A 44 15.41 10.54 -6.66
C THR A 44 14.87 9.28 -6.01
N PRO A 45 15.62 8.16 -6.05
CA PRO A 45 15.16 6.94 -5.39
C PRO A 45 14.90 7.17 -3.90
N PHE A 46 13.96 6.41 -3.34
CA PHE A 46 13.73 6.48 -1.89
C PHE A 46 14.86 5.77 -1.15
N GLU A 47 15.17 6.27 0.04
CA GLU A 47 16.14 5.65 0.95
C GLU A 47 15.40 4.80 1.98
N ALA A 48 14.24 5.27 2.45
CA ALA A 48 13.47 4.60 3.47
C ALA A 48 11.98 4.91 3.31
N ILE A 49 11.15 4.02 3.81
CA ILE A 49 9.70 4.19 3.87
C ILE A 49 9.30 4.00 5.33
N PHE A 50 8.47 4.89 5.83
CA PHE A 50 8.07 4.90 7.24
C PHE A 50 6.57 4.78 7.38
N VAL A 51 6.15 4.00 8.38
CA VAL A 51 4.76 3.93 8.84
C VAL A 51 4.79 4.21 10.33
N GLU A 52 4.16 5.31 10.74
CA GLU A 52 4.05 5.63 12.16
C GLU A 52 2.98 4.73 12.76
N PRO A 53 3.28 3.98 13.83
CA PRO A 53 2.42 2.89 14.30
C PRO A 53 1.27 3.36 15.20
N ARG A 54 0.36 4.14 14.63
CA ARG A 54 -0.80 4.64 15.36
C ARG A 54 -1.81 5.25 14.39
N VAL A 55 -3.06 5.33 14.81
CA VAL A 55 -4.08 6.07 14.04
C VAL A 55 -3.67 7.54 13.96
N GLY A 56 -3.76 8.09 12.77
CA GLY A 56 -3.31 9.47 12.50
C GLY A 56 -1.83 9.56 12.17
N GLY A 57 -1.09 8.44 12.27
CA GLY A 57 0.32 8.42 11.93
C GLY A 57 0.55 8.63 10.44
N ARG A 58 1.78 9.01 10.10
CA ARG A 58 2.15 9.26 8.71
C ARG A 58 2.66 8.00 8.04
N TRP A 59 2.42 7.90 6.73
CA TRP A 59 3.00 6.90 5.87
C TRP A 59 3.73 7.68 4.77
N TYR A 60 5.06 7.60 4.73
CA TYR A 60 5.84 8.48 3.88
C TYR A 60 7.17 7.86 3.45
N GLU A 61 7.73 8.41 2.38
CA GLU A 61 9.07 8.06 1.93
C GLU A 61 10.05 9.17 2.26
N ARG A 62 11.32 8.79 2.43
CA ARG A 62 12.44 9.72 2.48
C ARG A 62 13.38 9.32 1.34
N ASP A 63 13.74 10.28 0.49
CA ASP A 63 14.63 9.98 -0.61
C ASP A 63 16.11 10.11 -0.18
N VAL A 64 17.02 9.79 -1.10
CA VAL A 64 18.46 9.79 -0.80
C VAL A 64 19.00 11.18 -0.51
N GLU A 65 18.24 12.22 -0.82
CA GLU A 65 18.60 13.60 -0.50
C GLU A 65 17.95 14.10 0.79
N GLY A 66 17.21 13.22 1.47
CA GLY A 66 16.56 13.55 2.72
C GLY A 66 15.17 14.19 2.57
N LYS A 67 14.66 14.30 1.35
CA LYS A 67 13.38 14.90 1.10
C LYS A 67 12.24 13.92 1.43
N LEU A 68 11.18 14.43 2.08
CA LEU A 68 10.05 13.62 2.51
C LEU A 68 8.86 13.80 1.57
N CYS A 69 8.12 12.71 1.35
CA CYS A 69 6.87 12.74 0.59
C CYS A 69 5.85 11.85 1.29
N ASP A 70 4.74 12.44 1.74
CA ASP A 70 3.68 11.71 2.44
C ASP A 70 2.80 10.97 1.44
N TRP A 71 2.78 9.65 1.54
CA TRP A 71 1.92 8.80 0.71
C TRP A 71 0.50 8.72 1.27
N GLY A 72 0.36 8.84 2.60
CA GLY A 72 -0.93 8.75 3.25
C GLY A 72 -0.81 8.83 4.75
N LYS A 73 -1.91 8.45 5.42
CA LYS A 73 -1.98 8.39 6.88
C LYS A 73 -2.57 7.05 7.31
N VAL A 74 -2.27 6.66 8.53
CA VAL A 74 -2.86 5.47 9.14
C VAL A 74 -4.26 5.82 9.60
N LEU A 75 -5.26 5.17 9.03
CA LEU A 75 -6.67 5.38 9.37
C LEU A 75 -7.17 4.37 10.40
N ALA A 76 -6.61 3.16 10.39
CA ALA A 76 -6.92 2.12 11.37
C ALA A 76 -5.63 1.37 11.70
N TRP A 77 -5.47 1.04 12.97
CA TRP A 77 -4.28 0.35 13.47
C TRP A 77 -4.72 -0.73 14.45
N ASP A 78 -4.69 -1.97 13.99
CA ASP A 78 -5.17 -3.11 14.79
C ASP A 78 -4.22 -4.30 14.61
N PRO A 79 -2.99 -4.21 15.14
CA PRO A 79 -2.02 -5.29 14.97
C PRO A 79 -2.42 -6.54 15.77
N PRO A 80 -2.13 -7.72 15.27
CA PRO A 80 -1.51 -8.01 13.97
C PRO A 80 -2.53 -8.32 12.89
N HIS A 81 -3.77 -7.83 13.00
CA HIS A 81 -4.90 -8.24 12.16
C HIS A 81 -5.18 -7.28 11.02
N ARG A 82 -4.95 -5.97 11.20
CA ARG A 82 -5.38 -5.01 10.20
C ARG A 82 -4.63 -3.68 10.31
N VAL A 83 -4.36 -3.09 9.15
CA VAL A 83 -3.95 -1.69 9.04
C VAL A 83 -4.66 -1.10 7.84
N THR A 84 -5.11 0.16 7.96
CA THR A 84 -5.75 0.89 6.86
C THR A 84 -5.03 2.19 6.68
N PHE A 85 -4.69 2.50 5.42
CA PHE A 85 -4.03 3.74 5.06
C PHE A 85 -4.92 4.57 4.14
N SER A 86 -4.82 5.90 4.24
CA SER A 86 -5.28 6.72 3.13
C SER A 86 -4.22 6.70 2.06
N TRP A 87 -4.64 6.82 0.80
CA TRP A 87 -3.73 6.77 -0.36
C TRP A 87 -3.86 8.08 -1.12
N HIS A 88 -2.82 8.90 -1.06
CA HIS A 88 -2.82 10.25 -1.62
C HIS A 88 -2.01 10.35 -2.92
N VAL A 89 -1.58 9.23 -3.45
CA VAL A 89 -0.63 9.20 -4.57
C VAL A 89 -1.38 8.97 -5.89
N GLY A 90 -1.08 9.79 -6.88
CA GLY A 90 -1.66 9.63 -8.20
C GLY A 90 -0.96 10.50 -9.22
N PRO A 91 -1.34 10.39 -10.51
CA PRO A 91 -0.75 11.22 -11.56
C PRO A 91 -1.06 12.70 -11.33
N GLY A 92 -0.07 13.54 -11.59
CA GLY A 92 -0.27 14.99 -11.52
C GLY A 92 -1.16 15.48 -12.67
N HIS A 93 -1.78 16.65 -12.46
CA HIS A 93 -2.66 17.24 -13.47
C HIS A 93 -1.88 17.71 -14.70
N ASP A 94 -0.68 18.22 -14.50
CA ASP A 94 0.10 18.85 -15.56
C ASP A 94 1.35 18.04 -15.90
N SER A 95 1.46 16.83 -15.39
CA SER A 95 2.65 15.99 -15.57
C SER A 95 2.27 14.52 -15.48
N PRO A 96 2.91 13.65 -16.27
CA PRO A 96 2.72 12.21 -16.10
C PRO A 96 3.34 11.66 -14.82
N ASP A 97 4.12 12.48 -14.12
CA ASP A 97 4.76 12.04 -12.88
C ASP A 97 3.73 11.88 -11.78
N TRP A 98 3.97 10.89 -10.92
CA TRP A 98 3.10 10.66 -9.78
C TRP A 98 3.45 11.64 -8.67
N VAL A 99 2.41 12.16 -8.01
CA VAL A 99 2.55 13.15 -6.96
C VAL A 99 1.66 12.79 -5.77
N CYS A 100 1.95 13.38 -4.62
CA CYS A 100 1.12 13.26 -3.43
C CYS A 100 0.20 14.48 -3.33
N ASP A 101 -1.11 14.23 -3.21
CA ASP A 101 -2.10 15.28 -3.00
C ASP A 101 -2.51 15.23 -1.53
N PRO A 102 -2.25 16.28 -0.75
CA PRO A 102 -2.53 16.26 0.70
C PRO A 102 -4.01 16.34 1.06
N ASP A 103 -4.90 16.60 0.10
CA ASP A 103 -6.32 16.74 0.37
C ASP A 103 -6.94 15.39 0.75
N PRO A 104 -7.41 15.20 2.00
CA PRO A 104 -7.98 13.91 2.40
C PRO A 104 -9.28 13.55 1.67
N ALA A 105 -9.99 14.54 1.13
CA ALA A 105 -11.20 14.27 0.35
C ALA A 105 -10.89 13.62 -0.98
N LYS A 106 -9.66 13.73 -1.46
CA LYS A 106 -9.21 13.15 -2.72
C LYS A 106 -8.42 11.86 -2.54
N ALA A 107 -8.33 11.36 -1.31
CA ALA A 107 -7.57 10.15 -1.03
C ALA A 107 -8.45 8.92 -1.08
N SER A 108 -7.96 7.86 -1.72
CA SER A 108 -8.57 6.55 -1.61
C SER A 108 -8.06 5.86 -0.34
N GLU A 109 -8.48 4.61 -0.12
CA GLU A 109 -8.11 3.86 1.10
C GLU A 109 -7.55 2.50 0.73
N VAL A 110 -6.51 2.11 1.43
CA VAL A 110 -5.89 0.79 1.26
C VAL A 110 -5.97 0.08 2.59
N GLU A 111 -6.75 -1.00 2.65
CA GLU A 111 -6.86 -1.83 3.85
C GLU A 111 -6.12 -3.13 3.64
N ILE A 112 -5.30 -3.51 4.60
CA ILE A 112 -4.61 -4.79 4.58
C ILE A 112 -5.06 -5.58 5.80
N ARG A 113 -5.61 -6.79 5.56
CA ARG A 113 -6.07 -7.69 6.59
C ARG A 113 -5.17 -8.92 6.63
N PHE A 114 -4.86 -9.35 7.83
CA PHE A 114 -3.99 -10.50 8.08
C PHE A 114 -4.79 -11.54 8.87
N THR A 115 -4.88 -12.75 8.32
CA THR A 115 -5.63 -13.84 8.95
C THR A 115 -4.71 -15.05 9.10
N ALA A 116 -4.54 -15.51 10.34
CA ALA A 116 -3.74 -16.69 10.59
C ALA A 116 -4.45 -17.92 10.01
N GLU A 117 -3.72 -18.70 9.21
CA GLU A 117 -4.21 -19.98 8.67
C GLU A 117 -3.47 -21.15 9.30
N GLY A 118 -2.74 -20.88 10.38
CA GLY A 118 -1.95 -21.83 11.10
C GLY A 118 -0.81 -21.11 11.79
N PRO A 119 0.00 -21.84 12.59
CA PRO A 119 1.09 -21.20 13.34
C PRO A 119 2.20 -20.65 12.45
N ARG A 120 2.24 -21.05 11.19
CA ARG A 120 3.26 -20.62 10.23
C ARG A 120 2.66 -20.28 8.87
N ALA A 121 1.41 -19.82 8.85
CA ALA A 121 0.76 -19.43 7.59
C ALA A 121 -0.21 -18.29 7.85
N THR A 122 -0.16 -17.30 6.98
CA THR A 122 -1.02 -16.12 7.08
C THR A 122 -1.56 -15.78 5.71
N LEU A 123 -2.88 -15.51 5.65
CA LEU A 123 -3.49 -14.94 4.47
C LEU A 123 -3.44 -13.43 4.60
N VAL A 124 -2.88 -12.76 3.60
CA VAL A 124 -2.80 -11.29 3.55
C VAL A 124 -3.70 -10.81 2.43
N GLU A 125 -4.73 -10.04 2.79
CA GLU A 125 -5.70 -9.53 1.83
C GLU A 125 -5.62 -8.02 1.78
N LEU A 126 -5.53 -7.47 0.57
CA LEU A 126 -5.46 -6.04 0.33
C LEU A 126 -6.68 -5.60 -0.44
N GLU A 127 -7.31 -4.53 0.05
CA GLU A 127 -8.43 -3.90 -0.63
C GLU A 127 -8.14 -2.41 -0.79
N HIS A 128 -7.99 -1.95 -2.04
CA HIS A 128 -7.82 -0.54 -2.36
C HIS A 128 -9.15 -0.03 -2.84
N SER A 129 -9.84 0.75 -2.02
CA SER A 129 -11.21 1.18 -2.25
C SER A 129 -11.31 2.69 -2.38
N LYS A 130 -12.49 3.17 -2.73
CA LYS A 130 -12.80 4.60 -2.83
C LYS A 130 -11.92 5.31 -3.86
N LEU A 131 -11.57 4.59 -4.92
CA LEU A 131 -10.75 5.14 -6.00
C LEU A 131 -11.43 6.30 -6.73
N GLU A 132 -12.76 6.35 -6.68
CA GLU A 132 -13.51 7.46 -7.28
C GLU A 132 -13.16 8.81 -6.64
N ARG A 133 -12.58 8.82 -5.46
CA ARG A 133 -12.16 10.05 -4.80
C ARG A 133 -11.01 10.75 -5.52
N HIS A 134 -10.26 10.01 -6.34
CA HIS A 134 -9.18 10.60 -7.14
C HIS A 134 -9.71 11.45 -8.29
N GLY A 135 -11.02 11.41 -8.52
CA GLY A 135 -11.67 12.29 -9.48
C GLY A 135 -11.77 11.69 -10.86
N GLU A 136 -11.89 12.58 -11.86
CA GLU A 136 -12.04 12.17 -13.24
C GLU A 136 -10.84 11.33 -13.67
N GLY A 137 -11.12 10.21 -14.35
CA GLY A 137 -10.07 9.31 -14.77
C GLY A 137 -9.73 8.21 -13.77
N TYR A 138 -10.48 8.09 -12.67
CA TYR A 138 -10.21 7.07 -11.66
C TYR A 138 -10.31 5.64 -12.21
N GLN A 139 -11.11 5.44 -13.27
CA GLN A 139 -11.22 4.12 -13.90
C GLN A 139 -9.87 3.65 -14.48
N GLN A 140 -9.13 4.58 -15.08
CA GLN A 140 -7.80 4.28 -15.60
C GLN A 140 -6.85 3.95 -14.44
N LEU A 141 -6.97 4.69 -13.36
CA LEU A 141 -6.16 4.45 -12.16
C LEU A 141 -6.46 3.07 -11.58
N ARG A 142 -7.74 2.69 -11.54
CA ARG A 142 -8.12 1.37 -11.07
C ARG A 142 -7.51 0.28 -11.95
N GLU A 143 -7.49 0.46 -13.26
CA GLU A 143 -6.88 -0.52 -14.16
C GLU A 143 -5.37 -0.64 -13.91
N ILE A 144 -4.70 0.46 -13.63
CA ILE A 144 -3.28 0.45 -13.29
C ILE A 144 -3.04 -0.35 -12.01
N PHE A 145 -3.81 -0.08 -10.96
CA PHE A 145 -3.64 -0.75 -9.67
C PHE A 145 -4.04 -2.23 -9.74
N ASP A 146 -4.93 -2.59 -10.65
CA ASP A 146 -5.35 -3.98 -10.84
C ASP A 146 -4.38 -4.78 -11.71
N GLY A 147 -3.45 -4.10 -12.38
CA GLY A 147 -2.49 -4.72 -13.27
C GLY A 147 -1.36 -5.44 -12.54
N PRO A 148 -0.62 -6.28 -13.27
CA PRO A 148 0.43 -7.11 -12.64
C PRO A 148 1.63 -6.33 -12.12
N GLY A 149 1.84 -5.11 -12.60
CA GLY A 149 2.93 -4.26 -12.13
C GLY A 149 2.59 -3.45 -10.89
N ALA A 150 1.37 -3.54 -10.39
CA ALA A 150 0.92 -2.78 -9.22
C ALA A 150 0.82 -3.72 -8.02
N TRP A 151 -0.35 -3.77 -7.35
CA TRP A 151 -0.47 -4.50 -6.09
C TRP A 151 -0.09 -5.97 -6.18
N SER A 152 -0.41 -6.66 -7.28
CA SER A 152 -0.03 -8.06 -7.42
C SER A 152 1.48 -8.25 -7.36
N GLY A 153 2.23 -7.42 -8.07
CA GLY A 153 3.69 -7.46 -8.06
C GLY A 153 4.27 -7.03 -6.73
N ILE A 154 3.67 -6.01 -6.13
CA ILE A 154 4.09 -5.49 -4.82
C ILE A 154 3.90 -6.57 -3.74
N LEU A 155 2.75 -7.23 -3.72
CA LEU A 155 2.49 -8.29 -2.75
C LEU A 155 3.39 -9.50 -2.95
N ALA A 156 3.77 -9.81 -4.19
CA ALA A 156 4.72 -10.89 -4.45
C ALA A 156 6.09 -10.59 -3.85
N LEU A 157 6.54 -9.35 -3.96
CA LEU A 157 7.81 -8.93 -3.35
C LEU A 157 7.72 -8.94 -1.83
N TYR A 158 6.61 -8.49 -1.29
CA TYR A 158 6.36 -8.55 0.15
C TYR A 158 6.40 -9.98 0.65
N ALA A 159 5.72 -10.90 -0.02
CA ALA A 159 5.68 -12.31 0.39
C ALA A 159 7.08 -12.92 0.43
N LYS A 160 7.89 -12.61 -0.57
CA LYS A 160 9.26 -13.08 -0.62
C LYS A 160 10.08 -12.55 0.56
N ALA A 161 9.92 -11.26 0.90
CA ALA A 161 10.63 -10.66 2.02
C ALA A 161 10.17 -11.25 3.35
N ALA A 162 8.86 -11.44 3.52
CA ALA A 162 8.31 -12.00 4.74
C ALA A 162 8.84 -13.42 5.00
N GLU A 163 8.86 -14.24 3.95
CA GLU A 163 9.32 -15.62 4.08
C GLU A 163 10.82 -15.73 4.25
N ALA A 164 11.59 -14.83 3.65
CA ALA A 164 13.03 -14.82 3.81
C ALA A 164 13.44 -14.48 5.24
N GLY A 165 12.71 -13.59 5.90
CA GLY A 165 13.00 -13.19 7.27
C GLY A 165 12.59 -14.19 8.32
N ALA A 166 11.88 -15.26 7.92
CA ALA A 166 11.40 -16.28 8.85
C ALA A 166 12.38 -17.41 9.08
N ALA A 167 13.49 -17.43 8.35
CA ALA A 167 14.47 -18.50 8.42
C ALA A 167 15.22 -18.54 9.77
#